data_f1cd05b207e2e14ef390659282f4eff6
#
_entry.id   f1cd05b207e2e14ef390659282f4eff6
#
_cell.length_a   1.000
_cell.length_b   1.000
_cell.length_c   1.000
_cell.angle_alpha   90.00
_cell.angle_beta   90.00
_cell.angle_gamma   90.00
#
_symmetry.space_group_name_H-M   'P 1'
#
loop_
_entity.id
_entity.type
_entity.pdbx_description
1 polymer ?
#
loop_
_entity_poly.entity_id
_entity_poly.type
_entity_poly.pdbx_seq_one_letter_code
_entity_poly.pdbx_strand_id
1 'polypeptide(L)'
;MRILLQLFGFLAWSIHSFANPIKVEVKEVNGKWSFYRDGKPYEVKGAGGHDHLEKLVDIGGNCIRTWSTDNALEILDAAHAKGLTVMMGLWAQHERHGFDYDDPVKVKAQLDAFRSEVMAIKDHPALLMWGVGNEVDLFYTNTNVWYAIEDIAKMIHEVDPNHPTCTVTAGLDKEEVRLIKERAPSIDVYGINTYGDLGNIKKNIREYGWTGPYVISEWGPNGHWEVAKTEWNVPIEQSSHEKAVVYEERYRDYIVGDADHCIGSFIFLWGQKQETTSTWYGLFSERGETGEVIDRMQRIWTGKEATNRAPILESCLLNAASKNQNVKVMAGDRMEALLKVSDPDGDRLVVNWLIVPESTDIKSGGDAESAPLPVKRKVTKGSKDAVSMFAPSEEGGYRLFVFVYDGHGHYAYENIPFWVNKRSAEMGQARMIQMKKFDSINP
;
A
#
# COMPACT_ATOMS: atom_id res chain seq x y z
N MET A 1 -63.24 17.58 32.32
CA MET A 1 -62.65 18.43 31.29
C MET A 1 -61.22 17.91 31.11
N ARG A 2 -61.02 17.02 30.11
CA ARG A 2 -59.69 16.37 29.82
C ARG A 2 -59.05 17.11 28.66
N ILE A 3 -57.89 17.74 28.89
CA ILE A 3 -57.14 18.43 27.88
C ILE A 3 -56.20 17.38 27.23
N LEU A 4 -56.41 17.10 25.93
CA LEU A 4 -55.50 16.34 25.09
C LEU A 4 -54.36 17.27 24.63
N LEU A 5 -53.12 17.01 25.09
CA LEU A 5 -51.93 17.57 24.46
C LEU A 5 -51.54 16.70 23.25
N GLN A 6 -51.64 17.27 22.05
CA GLN A 6 -51.03 16.68 20.84
C GLN A 6 -49.56 17.10 20.77
N LEU A 7 -48.68 16.13 20.91
CA LEU A 7 -47.23 16.29 20.56
C LEU A 7 -47.10 16.22 19.04
N PHE A 8 -46.80 17.33 18.41
CA PHE A 8 -46.29 17.38 17.05
C PHE A 8 -44.78 17.04 17.09
N GLY A 9 -44.41 15.83 16.69
CA GLY A 9 -43.05 15.47 16.44
C GLY A 9 -42.57 16.12 15.13
N PHE A 10 -41.69 17.13 15.22
CA PHE A 10 -40.94 17.62 14.07
C PHE A 10 -39.86 16.60 13.71
N LEU A 11 -40.09 15.83 12.65
CA LEU A 11 -38.97 15.15 11.96
C LEU A 11 -38.12 16.23 11.29
N ALA A 12 -37.01 16.58 11.90
CA ALA A 12 -36.00 17.37 11.26
C ALA A 12 -35.32 16.48 10.17
N TRP A 13 -35.71 16.61 8.94
CA TRP A 13 -34.95 16.16 7.80
C TRP A 13 -33.70 17.02 7.75
N SER A 14 -32.55 16.43 8.06
CA SER A 14 -31.25 17.03 7.80
C SER A 14 -31.10 17.13 6.29
N ILE A 15 -31.42 18.27 5.72
CA ILE A 15 -31.03 18.60 4.34
C ILE A 15 -29.51 18.79 4.40
N HIS A 16 -28.76 17.80 3.99
CA HIS A 16 -27.33 17.97 3.70
C HIS A 16 -27.26 18.89 2.48
N SER A 17 -27.14 20.18 2.74
CA SER A 17 -26.78 21.14 1.69
C SER A 17 -25.29 20.94 1.42
N PHE A 18 -24.97 20.14 0.42
CA PHE A 18 -23.61 20.11 -0.08
C PHE A 18 -23.25 21.53 -0.55
N ALA A 19 -22.06 21.98 -0.16
CA ALA A 19 -21.45 23.15 -0.80
C ALA A 19 -21.35 22.83 -2.32
N ASN A 20 -21.44 23.86 -3.16
CA ASN A 20 -21.31 23.66 -4.62
C ASN A 20 -20.03 22.87 -4.92
N PRO A 21 -20.05 21.97 -5.93
CA PRO A 21 -18.87 21.21 -6.34
C PRO A 21 -17.71 22.18 -6.66
N ILE A 22 -16.51 21.80 -6.24
CA ILE A 22 -15.32 22.60 -6.55
C ILE A 22 -14.77 22.11 -7.87
N LYS A 23 -14.81 22.97 -8.89
CA LYS A 23 -14.33 22.60 -10.23
C LYS A 23 -12.83 22.24 -10.22
N VAL A 24 -12.51 21.09 -10.79
CA VAL A 24 -11.17 20.60 -11.04
C VAL A 24 -10.94 20.46 -12.54
N GLU A 25 -9.87 21.04 -13.01
CA GLU A 25 -9.48 21.00 -14.44
C GLU A 25 -8.06 20.50 -14.56
N VAL A 26 -7.77 19.79 -15.63
CA VAL A 26 -6.40 19.41 -16.00
C VAL A 26 -6.01 20.25 -17.20
N LYS A 27 -4.92 21.02 -17.09
CA LYS A 27 -4.48 21.98 -18.12
C LYS A 27 -3.01 21.87 -18.40
N GLU A 28 -2.68 22.06 -19.67
CA GLU A 28 -1.31 22.30 -20.09
C GLU A 28 -1.05 23.81 -20.20
N VAL A 29 -0.04 24.28 -19.50
CA VAL A 29 0.40 25.67 -19.56
C VAL A 29 1.91 25.72 -19.78
N ASN A 30 2.35 26.24 -20.91
CA ASN A 30 3.77 26.34 -21.29
C ASN A 30 4.51 24.98 -21.29
N GLY A 31 3.87 23.91 -21.75
CA GLY A 31 4.44 22.57 -21.81
C GLY A 31 4.41 21.82 -20.47
N LYS A 32 3.74 22.36 -19.47
CA LYS A 32 3.57 21.73 -18.16
C LYS A 32 2.10 21.45 -17.87
N TRP A 33 1.79 20.19 -17.60
CA TRP A 33 0.48 19.77 -17.13
C TRP A 33 0.31 20.03 -15.62
N SER A 34 -0.89 20.38 -15.21
CA SER A 34 -1.22 20.57 -13.79
C SER A 34 -2.72 20.44 -13.53
N PHE A 35 -3.08 20.00 -12.33
CA PHE A 35 -4.43 20.21 -11.83
C PHE A 35 -4.65 21.67 -11.47
N TYR A 36 -5.86 22.14 -11.73
CA TYR A 36 -6.37 23.42 -11.26
C TYR A 36 -7.67 23.17 -10.49
N ARG A 37 -7.67 23.49 -9.20
CA ARG A 37 -8.83 23.36 -8.34
C ARG A 37 -9.31 24.75 -7.97
N ASP A 38 -10.59 25.06 -8.26
CA ASP A 38 -11.12 26.44 -8.12
C ASP A 38 -10.25 27.47 -8.84
N GLY A 39 -9.78 27.14 -10.04
CA GLY A 39 -8.90 27.99 -10.86
C GLY A 39 -7.47 28.18 -10.34
N LYS A 40 -7.07 27.52 -9.25
CA LYS A 40 -5.71 27.60 -8.67
C LYS A 40 -4.94 26.31 -8.95
N PRO A 41 -3.63 26.42 -9.27
CA PRO A 41 -2.77 25.23 -9.41
C PRO A 41 -2.84 24.35 -8.15
N TYR A 42 -2.95 23.06 -8.35
CA TYR A 42 -3.06 22.06 -7.28
C TYR A 42 -2.11 20.90 -7.55
N GLU A 43 -1.11 20.73 -6.68
CA GLU A 43 -0.17 19.62 -6.73
C GLU A 43 -0.68 18.50 -5.82
N VAL A 44 -0.81 17.27 -6.34
CA VAL A 44 -1.25 16.11 -5.57
C VAL A 44 -0.08 15.49 -4.83
N LYS A 45 -0.10 15.57 -3.50
CA LYS A 45 0.73 14.82 -2.56
C LYS A 45 -0.15 13.79 -1.87
N GLY A 46 -0.33 12.66 -2.54
CA GLY A 46 -1.39 11.72 -2.24
C GLY A 46 -0.94 10.48 -1.48
N ALA A 47 -1.93 9.80 -0.90
CA ALA A 47 -1.79 8.51 -0.25
C ALA A 47 -2.92 7.55 -0.67
N GLY A 48 -2.56 6.30 -0.99
CA GLY A 48 -3.51 5.24 -1.31
C GLY A 48 -4.05 4.60 -0.04
N GLY A 49 -5.29 4.87 0.30
CA GLY A 49 -5.96 4.49 1.53
C GLY A 49 -6.62 5.69 2.22
N HIS A 50 -7.40 5.42 3.26
CA HIS A 50 -8.18 6.45 3.96
C HIS A 50 -8.08 6.37 5.49
N ASP A 51 -7.12 5.59 6.00
CA ASP A 51 -6.79 5.54 7.42
C ASP A 51 -5.93 6.74 7.84
N HIS A 52 -5.86 7.04 9.12
CA HIS A 52 -4.91 8.00 9.71
C HIS A 52 -4.81 9.35 8.97
N LEU A 53 -5.96 9.94 8.58
CA LEU A 53 -6.02 11.19 7.78
C LEU A 53 -5.30 12.37 8.43
N GLU A 54 -5.33 12.47 9.77
CA GLU A 54 -4.59 13.51 10.51
C GLU A 54 -3.09 13.41 10.26
N LYS A 55 -2.54 12.18 10.33
CA LYS A 55 -1.11 11.96 10.08
C LYS A 55 -0.73 12.36 8.65
N LEU A 56 -1.62 12.13 7.67
CA LEU A 56 -1.37 12.55 6.29
C LEU A 56 -1.26 14.07 6.18
N VAL A 57 -2.18 14.80 6.83
CA VAL A 57 -2.13 16.28 6.87
C VAL A 57 -0.87 16.76 7.60
N ASP A 58 -0.53 16.17 8.73
CA ASP A 58 0.64 16.56 9.54
C ASP A 58 1.95 16.46 8.74
N ILE A 59 2.07 15.47 7.86
CA ILE A 59 3.25 15.29 7.01
C ILE A 59 3.18 16.07 5.68
N GLY A 60 2.13 16.87 5.48
CA GLY A 60 1.98 17.73 4.30
C GLY A 60 1.31 17.08 3.09
N GLY A 61 0.69 15.91 3.26
CA GLY A 61 -0.18 15.31 2.25
C GLY A 61 -1.50 16.08 2.12
N ASN A 62 -2.14 15.99 0.95
CA ASN A 62 -3.34 16.77 0.64
C ASN A 62 -4.43 16.00 -0.12
N CYS A 63 -4.17 14.74 -0.47
CA CYS A 63 -5.11 13.94 -1.24
C CYS A 63 -5.05 12.48 -0.78
N ILE A 64 -6.20 11.80 -0.80
CA ILE A 64 -6.27 10.35 -0.65
C ILE A 64 -6.82 9.70 -1.92
N ARG A 65 -6.56 8.41 -2.08
CA ARG A 65 -7.12 7.60 -3.15
C ARG A 65 -7.86 6.39 -2.56
N THR A 66 -9.07 6.15 -3.07
CA THR A 66 -9.83 4.92 -2.83
C THR A 66 -9.88 4.07 -4.11
N TRP A 67 -10.30 2.80 -4.00
CA TRP A 67 -10.46 1.90 -5.14
C TRP A 67 -11.93 1.63 -5.49
N SER A 68 -12.83 1.93 -4.56
CA SER A 68 -14.27 1.78 -4.71
C SER A 68 -15.01 2.96 -4.07
N THR A 69 -16.32 3.00 -4.25
CA THR A 69 -17.25 3.94 -3.61
C THR A 69 -17.83 3.42 -2.29
N ASP A 70 -17.30 2.31 -1.77
CA ASP A 70 -17.72 1.79 -0.47
C ASP A 70 -17.51 2.86 0.61
N ASN A 71 -18.56 3.19 1.35
CA ASN A 71 -18.58 4.26 2.36
C ASN A 71 -18.16 5.65 1.83
N ALA A 72 -18.38 5.93 0.54
CA ALA A 72 -17.86 7.11 -0.15
C ALA A 72 -18.19 8.43 0.56
N LEU A 73 -19.44 8.64 1.02
CA LEU A 73 -19.83 9.87 1.71
C LEU A 73 -19.07 10.05 3.02
N GLU A 74 -18.94 8.99 3.82
CA GLU A 74 -18.20 9.03 5.09
C GLU A 74 -16.71 9.37 4.85
N ILE A 75 -16.10 8.77 3.83
CA ILE A 75 -14.71 9.02 3.45
C ILE A 75 -14.53 10.46 2.95
N LEU A 76 -15.43 10.94 2.09
CA LEU A 76 -15.41 12.30 1.57
C LEU A 76 -15.58 13.35 2.67
N ASP A 77 -16.55 13.14 3.57
CA ASP A 77 -16.80 14.01 4.73
C ASP A 77 -15.57 14.07 5.66
N ALA A 78 -14.97 12.91 5.97
CA ALA A 78 -13.78 12.82 6.80
C ALA A 78 -12.58 13.52 6.16
N ALA A 79 -12.36 13.32 4.87
CA ALA A 79 -11.31 13.98 4.10
C ALA A 79 -11.54 15.51 4.06
N HIS A 80 -12.75 15.93 3.76
CA HIS A 80 -13.13 17.35 3.72
C HIS A 80 -12.89 18.05 5.06
N ALA A 81 -13.28 17.43 6.16
CA ALA A 81 -13.06 17.97 7.51
C ALA A 81 -11.57 18.18 7.84
N LYS A 82 -10.66 17.50 7.15
CA LYS A 82 -9.22 17.63 7.29
C LYS A 82 -8.57 18.49 6.18
N GLY A 83 -9.37 19.03 5.26
CA GLY A 83 -8.87 19.80 4.12
C GLY A 83 -8.22 18.96 3.02
N LEU A 84 -8.43 17.64 3.05
CA LEU A 84 -7.96 16.71 2.04
C LEU A 84 -8.93 16.62 0.86
N THR A 85 -8.40 16.27 -0.30
CA THR A 85 -9.19 15.86 -1.47
C THR A 85 -9.16 14.36 -1.67
N VAL A 86 -10.01 13.85 -2.56
CA VAL A 86 -10.15 12.42 -2.80
C VAL A 86 -10.14 12.12 -4.30
N MET A 87 -9.24 11.24 -4.75
CA MET A 87 -9.41 10.47 -5.97
C MET A 87 -10.32 9.28 -5.65
N MET A 88 -11.57 9.35 -6.09
CA MET A 88 -12.59 8.35 -5.78
C MET A 88 -12.58 7.23 -6.83
N GLY A 89 -12.33 6.01 -6.39
CA GLY A 89 -12.31 4.85 -7.28
C GLY A 89 -13.72 4.36 -7.64
N LEU A 90 -13.87 3.95 -8.90
CA LEU A 90 -14.97 3.13 -9.38
C LEU A 90 -14.40 1.75 -9.73
N TRP A 91 -14.73 0.74 -8.94
CA TRP A 91 -14.18 -0.61 -9.10
C TRP A 91 -14.76 -1.32 -10.31
N ALA A 92 -14.23 -1.04 -11.52
CA ALA A 92 -14.59 -1.81 -12.69
C ALA A 92 -14.18 -3.28 -12.52
N GLN A 93 -15.11 -4.18 -12.81
CA GLN A 93 -14.93 -5.60 -12.56
C GLN A 93 -13.80 -6.19 -13.41
N HIS A 94 -12.99 -7.08 -12.82
CA HIS A 94 -11.88 -7.71 -13.50
C HIS A 94 -12.28 -8.98 -14.24
N GLU A 95 -11.74 -9.18 -15.47
CA GLU A 95 -11.86 -10.44 -16.20
C GLU A 95 -11.30 -11.62 -15.38
N ARG A 96 -10.17 -11.43 -14.67
CA ARG A 96 -9.56 -12.43 -13.78
C ARG A 96 -10.48 -12.89 -12.64
N HIS A 97 -11.53 -12.12 -12.32
CA HIS A 97 -12.58 -12.48 -11.37
C HIS A 97 -13.86 -12.99 -12.04
N GLY A 98 -13.81 -13.25 -13.35
CA GLY A 98 -14.89 -13.85 -14.12
C GLY A 98 -15.90 -12.86 -14.72
N PHE A 99 -15.54 -11.56 -14.79
CA PHE A 99 -16.36 -10.61 -15.52
C PHE A 99 -16.14 -10.75 -17.04
N ASP A 100 -17.23 -10.75 -17.80
CA ASP A 100 -17.20 -10.91 -19.24
C ASP A 100 -17.55 -9.59 -19.93
N TYR A 101 -16.56 -8.97 -20.56
CA TYR A 101 -16.73 -7.71 -21.30
C TYR A 101 -17.34 -7.88 -22.68
N ASP A 102 -17.62 -9.12 -23.13
CA ASP A 102 -18.42 -9.40 -24.31
C ASP A 102 -19.92 -9.57 -24.00
N ASP A 103 -20.29 -9.60 -22.72
CA ASP A 103 -21.67 -9.62 -22.27
C ASP A 103 -22.23 -8.19 -22.14
N PRO A 104 -23.03 -7.71 -23.11
CA PRO A 104 -23.51 -6.33 -23.11
C PRO A 104 -24.50 -6.05 -21.96
N VAL A 105 -25.12 -7.09 -21.39
CA VAL A 105 -26.04 -6.94 -20.26
C VAL A 105 -25.25 -6.63 -18.98
N LYS A 106 -24.16 -7.37 -18.74
CA LYS A 106 -23.27 -7.12 -17.59
C LYS A 106 -22.58 -5.77 -17.71
N VAL A 107 -22.01 -5.44 -18.88
CA VAL A 107 -21.33 -4.16 -19.13
C VAL A 107 -22.31 -2.99 -18.90
N LYS A 108 -23.54 -3.09 -19.43
CA LYS A 108 -24.54 -2.06 -19.20
C LYS A 108 -24.94 -1.94 -17.73
N ALA A 109 -25.13 -3.06 -17.05
CA ALA A 109 -25.50 -3.07 -15.63
C ALA A 109 -24.41 -2.39 -14.76
N GLN A 110 -23.12 -2.65 -15.06
CA GLN A 110 -21.99 -1.97 -14.41
C GLN A 110 -22.01 -0.45 -14.66
N LEU A 111 -22.23 -0.03 -15.91
CA LEU A 111 -22.32 1.39 -16.27
C LEU A 111 -23.48 2.09 -15.53
N ASP A 112 -24.66 1.47 -15.47
CA ASP A 112 -25.84 2.03 -14.80
C ASP A 112 -25.60 2.13 -13.27
N ALA A 113 -24.90 1.16 -12.67
CA ALA A 113 -24.51 1.21 -11.28
C ALA A 113 -23.58 2.39 -11.01
N PHE A 114 -22.50 2.54 -11.79
CA PHE A 114 -21.57 3.66 -11.65
C PHE A 114 -22.23 5.02 -11.89
N ARG A 115 -23.17 5.14 -12.83
CA ARG A 115 -23.95 6.37 -12.98
C ARG A 115 -24.67 6.74 -11.66
N SER A 116 -25.23 5.76 -11.00
CA SER A 116 -25.93 5.99 -9.71
C SER A 116 -24.96 6.40 -8.60
N GLU A 117 -23.79 5.76 -8.52
CA GLU A 117 -22.72 6.06 -7.56
C GLU A 117 -22.17 7.48 -7.79
N VAL A 118 -21.84 7.83 -9.03
CA VAL A 118 -21.35 9.17 -9.42
C VAL A 118 -22.38 10.24 -9.05
N MET A 119 -23.64 10.04 -9.41
CA MET A 119 -24.72 11.00 -9.11
C MET A 119 -24.90 11.23 -7.62
N ALA A 120 -24.61 10.25 -6.78
CA ALA A 120 -24.77 10.36 -5.34
C ALA A 120 -23.73 11.29 -4.68
N ILE A 121 -22.51 11.41 -5.25
CA ILE A 121 -21.39 12.08 -4.57
C ILE A 121 -20.64 13.12 -5.41
N LYS A 122 -20.97 13.28 -6.70
CA LYS A 122 -20.27 14.19 -7.63
C LYS A 122 -20.19 15.66 -7.18
N ASP A 123 -21.12 16.09 -6.36
CA ASP A 123 -21.17 17.48 -5.89
C ASP A 123 -20.41 17.68 -4.56
N HIS A 124 -19.73 16.65 -4.05
CA HIS A 124 -19.02 16.74 -2.78
C HIS A 124 -17.73 17.57 -2.90
N PRO A 125 -17.49 18.58 -2.02
CA PRO A 125 -16.36 19.51 -2.15
C PRO A 125 -14.97 18.86 -2.00
N ALA A 126 -14.85 17.67 -1.40
CA ALA A 126 -13.58 16.96 -1.31
C ALA A 126 -13.24 16.17 -2.56
N LEU A 127 -14.18 15.95 -3.50
CA LEU A 127 -13.87 15.21 -4.72
C LEU A 127 -12.84 15.96 -5.57
N LEU A 128 -11.82 15.25 -6.03
CA LEU A 128 -10.78 15.77 -6.91
C LEU A 128 -10.90 15.20 -8.32
N MET A 129 -11.02 13.89 -8.43
CA MET A 129 -11.14 13.18 -9.71
C MET A 129 -11.71 11.78 -9.51
N TRP A 130 -12.16 11.18 -10.60
CA TRP A 130 -12.66 9.81 -10.64
C TRP A 130 -11.58 8.86 -11.12
N GLY A 131 -11.34 7.78 -10.36
CA GLY A 131 -10.50 6.66 -10.76
C GLY A 131 -11.35 5.57 -11.40
N VAL A 132 -11.38 5.50 -12.73
CA VAL A 132 -12.22 4.56 -13.50
C VAL A 132 -11.49 3.25 -13.70
N GLY A 133 -11.80 2.26 -12.90
CA GLY A 133 -11.11 0.98 -12.83
C GLY A 133 -9.75 1.07 -12.11
N ASN A 134 -9.29 -0.07 -11.64
CA ASN A 134 -7.94 -0.27 -11.09
C ASN A 134 -7.37 -1.57 -11.61
N GLU A 135 -6.26 -1.53 -12.34
CA GLU A 135 -5.56 -2.72 -12.85
C GLU A 135 -6.48 -3.71 -13.59
N VAL A 136 -7.44 -3.19 -14.38
CA VAL A 136 -8.35 -4.02 -15.19
C VAL A 136 -7.61 -4.80 -16.27
N ASP A 137 -6.38 -4.39 -16.57
CA ASP A 137 -5.41 -5.00 -17.47
C ASP A 137 -4.66 -6.18 -16.84
N LEU A 138 -4.70 -6.35 -15.51
CA LEU A 138 -3.96 -7.41 -14.83
C LEU A 138 -4.52 -8.80 -15.20
N PHE A 139 -3.74 -9.57 -15.99
CA PHE A 139 -4.10 -10.90 -16.52
C PHE A 139 -5.36 -10.92 -17.39
N TYR A 140 -5.71 -9.80 -18.01
CA TYR A 140 -6.82 -9.75 -18.95
C TYR A 140 -6.44 -10.34 -20.32
N THR A 141 -7.45 -10.78 -21.07
CA THR A 141 -7.35 -11.20 -22.46
C THR A 141 -8.33 -10.46 -23.36
N ASN A 142 -9.44 -9.99 -22.79
CA ASN A 142 -10.48 -9.28 -23.48
C ASN A 142 -10.26 -7.77 -23.46
N THR A 143 -9.73 -7.23 -24.55
CA THR A 143 -9.44 -5.80 -24.69
C THR A 143 -10.70 -4.93 -24.82
N ASN A 144 -11.92 -5.49 -24.83
CA ASN A 144 -13.17 -4.74 -24.83
C ASN A 144 -13.43 -4.01 -23.50
N VAL A 145 -12.69 -4.36 -22.44
CA VAL A 145 -12.66 -3.58 -21.20
C VAL A 145 -12.42 -2.09 -21.46
N TRP A 146 -11.55 -1.73 -22.40
CA TRP A 146 -11.24 -0.32 -22.71
C TRP A 146 -12.42 0.45 -23.34
N TYR A 147 -13.32 -0.22 -24.07
CA TYR A 147 -14.57 0.40 -24.49
C TYR A 147 -15.52 0.63 -23.31
N ALA A 148 -15.58 -0.29 -22.37
CA ALA A 148 -16.37 -0.09 -21.16
C ALA A 148 -15.82 1.06 -20.29
N ILE A 149 -14.49 1.20 -20.17
CA ILE A 149 -13.84 2.35 -19.52
C ILE A 149 -14.21 3.66 -20.23
N GLU A 150 -14.21 3.68 -21.56
CA GLU A 150 -14.64 4.85 -22.36
C GLU A 150 -16.10 5.24 -22.07
N ASP A 151 -17.00 4.25 -22.07
CA ASP A 151 -18.42 4.51 -21.81
C ASP A 151 -18.64 5.07 -20.40
N ILE A 152 -17.87 4.59 -19.40
CA ILE A 152 -17.90 5.12 -18.04
C ILE A 152 -17.35 6.56 -18.02
N ALA A 153 -16.22 6.83 -18.66
CA ALA A 153 -15.63 8.18 -18.70
C ALA A 153 -16.58 9.19 -19.38
N LYS A 154 -17.21 8.82 -20.51
CA LYS A 154 -18.23 9.65 -21.16
C LYS A 154 -19.43 9.89 -20.27
N MET A 155 -19.92 8.86 -19.60
CA MET A 155 -21.03 8.98 -18.66
C MET A 155 -20.67 9.96 -17.52
N ILE A 156 -19.45 9.90 -16.99
CA ILE A 156 -18.99 10.83 -15.95
C ILE A 156 -18.99 12.26 -16.49
N HIS A 157 -18.38 12.54 -17.64
CA HIS A 157 -18.35 13.87 -18.25
C HIS A 157 -19.76 14.44 -18.54
N GLU A 158 -20.72 13.54 -18.87
CA GLU A 158 -22.13 13.94 -19.07
C GLU A 158 -22.79 14.43 -17.78
N VAL A 159 -22.57 13.71 -16.64
CA VAL A 159 -23.29 13.98 -15.38
C VAL A 159 -22.46 14.78 -14.38
N ASP A 160 -21.15 14.80 -14.51
CA ASP A 160 -20.19 15.55 -13.67
C ASP A 160 -19.15 16.29 -14.53
N PRO A 161 -19.47 17.48 -15.01
CA PRO A 161 -18.53 18.29 -15.80
C PRO A 161 -17.46 18.98 -14.95
N ASN A 162 -17.42 18.74 -13.65
CA ASN A 162 -16.55 19.43 -12.70
C ASN A 162 -15.29 18.66 -12.35
N HIS A 163 -15.25 17.35 -12.57
CA HIS A 163 -14.12 16.52 -12.15
C HIS A 163 -13.57 15.66 -13.28
N PRO A 164 -12.24 15.59 -13.44
CA PRO A 164 -11.61 14.78 -14.47
C PRO A 164 -11.67 13.29 -14.14
N THR A 165 -11.48 12.48 -15.18
CA THR A 165 -11.40 11.03 -15.13
C THR A 165 -9.96 10.52 -15.25
N CYS A 166 -9.66 9.46 -14.54
CA CYS A 166 -8.36 8.77 -14.58
C CYS A 166 -8.63 7.26 -14.70
N THR A 167 -7.95 6.55 -15.60
CA THR A 167 -7.91 5.08 -15.54
C THR A 167 -6.56 4.59 -15.08
N VAL A 168 -6.50 3.45 -14.39
CA VAL A 168 -5.31 2.97 -13.70
C VAL A 168 -4.91 1.59 -14.19
N THR A 169 -3.65 1.46 -14.64
CA THR A 169 -3.06 0.18 -15.11
C THR A 169 -2.06 -0.42 -14.12
N ALA A 170 -1.87 -1.75 -14.20
CA ALA A 170 -0.88 -2.52 -13.47
C ALA A 170 0.50 -2.39 -14.13
N GLY A 171 1.20 -1.29 -13.87
CA GLY A 171 2.43 -0.92 -14.57
C GLY A 171 2.17 -0.13 -15.85
N LEU A 172 3.15 -0.08 -16.73
CA LEU A 172 3.09 0.65 -18.00
C LEU A 172 3.51 -0.27 -19.14
N ASP A 173 2.58 -0.60 -20.02
CA ASP A 173 2.84 -1.36 -21.24
C ASP A 173 2.48 -0.56 -22.50
N LYS A 174 3.21 -0.82 -23.58
CA LYS A 174 3.04 -0.11 -24.85
C LYS A 174 1.69 -0.39 -25.50
N GLU A 175 1.20 -1.61 -25.37
CA GLU A 175 -0.08 -2.02 -25.96
C GLU A 175 -1.25 -1.40 -25.18
N GLU A 176 -1.18 -1.34 -23.84
CA GLU A 176 -2.19 -0.66 -23.04
C GLU A 176 -2.25 0.83 -23.37
N VAL A 177 -1.10 1.51 -23.48
CA VAL A 177 -1.07 2.92 -23.90
C VAL A 177 -1.76 3.11 -25.26
N ARG A 178 -1.50 2.21 -26.23
CA ARG A 178 -2.16 2.26 -27.54
C ARG A 178 -3.68 2.05 -27.43
N LEU A 179 -4.08 1.04 -26.68
CA LEU A 179 -5.50 0.68 -26.50
C LEU A 179 -6.28 1.78 -25.78
N ILE A 180 -5.73 2.37 -24.73
CA ILE A 180 -6.37 3.49 -24.02
C ILE A 180 -6.55 4.67 -24.95
N LYS A 181 -5.52 5.06 -25.71
CA LYS A 181 -5.61 6.16 -26.69
C LYS A 181 -6.65 5.93 -27.77
N GLU A 182 -6.78 4.69 -28.25
CA GLU A 182 -7.68 4.35 -29.35
C GLU A 182 -9.12 4.10 -28.88
N ARG A 183 -9.30 3.51 -27.70
CA ARG A 183 -10.60 2.99 -27.24
C ARG A 183 -11.19 3.73 -26.06
N ALA A 184 -10.36 4.44 -25.27
CA ALA A 184 -10.79 5.22 -24.12
C ALA A 184 -10.26 6.67 -24.15
N PRO A 185 -10.43 7.40 -25.31
CA PRO A 185 -9.90 8.75 -25.48
C PRO A 185 -10.55 9.81 -24.57
N SER A 186 -11.64 9.49 -23.90
CA SER A 186 -12.28 10.40 -22.93
C SER A 186 -11.63 10.37 -21.55
N ILE A 187 -10.59 9.56 -21.33
CA ILE A 187 -9.80 9.59 -20.10
C ILE A 187 -8.89 10.82 -20.09
N ASP A 188 -9.01 11.66 -19.06
CA ASP A 188 -8.25 12.92 -18.93
C ASP A 188 -6.83 12.70 -18.42
N VAL A 189 -6.64 11.73 -17.52
CA VAL A 189 -5.37 11.45 -16.82
C VAL A 189 -5.07 9.96 -16.87
N TYR A 190 -3.83 9.60 -17.16
CA TYR A 190 -3.39 8.21 -17.07
C TYR A 190 -2.84 7.90 -15.68
N GLY A 191 -3.41 6.93 -14.99
CA GLY A 191 -2.93 6.41 -13.71
C GLY A 191 -2.04 5.18 -13.90
N ILE A 192 -0.92 5.13 -13.19
CA ILE A 192 0.04 4.03 -13.30
C ILE A 192 0.37 3.53 -11.89
N ASN A 193 0.04 2.27 -11.61
CA ASN A 193 0.54 1.58 -10.42
C ASN A 193 1.92 1.00 -10.75
N THR A 194 2.98 1.44 -10.07
CA THR A 194 4.33 0.99 -10.39
C THR A 194 5.23 1.05 -9.18
N TYR A 195 6.10 0.05 -9.05
CA TYR A 195 6.97 -0.15 -7.90
C TYR A 195 8.44 -0.10 -8.33
N GLY A 196 9.09 -1.23 -8.60
CA GLY A 196 10.49 -1.28 -9.00
C GLY A 196 10.79 -0.61 -10.34
N ASP A 197 9.81 -0.61 -11.26
CA ASP A 197 9.96 -0.04 -12.61
C ASP A 197 9.72 1.49 -12.68
N LEU A 198 9.42 2.16 -11.56
CA LEU A 198 9.09 3.59 -11.52
C LEU A 198 10.16 4.47 -12.23
N GLY A 199 11.43 4.09 -12.13
CA GLY A 199 12.53 4.83 -12.78
C GLY A 199 12.47 4.86 -14.30
N ASN A 200 11.75 3.94 -14.93
CA ASN A 200 11.62 3.85 -16.38
C ASN A 200 10.36 4.57 -16.92
N ILE A 201 9.41 4.94 -16.06
CA ILE A 201 8.12 5.51 -16.48
C ILE A 201 8.29 6.75 -17.34
N LYS A 202 9.10 7.72 -16.90
CA LYS A 202 9.36 8.96 -17.63
C LYS A 202 9.79 8.74 -19.08
N LYS A 203 10.65 7.76 -19.32
CA LYS A 203 11.14 7.40 -20.64
C LYS A 203 10.07 6.64 -21.42
N ASN A 204 9.57 5.56 -20.84
CA ASN A 204 8.71 4.60 -21.54
C ASN A 204 7.36 5.20 -21.93
N ILE A 205 6.76 6.03 -21.08
CA ILE A 205 5.44 6.63 -21.37
C ILE A 205 5.48 7.50 -22.63
N ARG A 206 6.60 8.20 -22.86
CA ARG A 206 6.81 9.01 -24.07
C ARG A 206 7.11 8.15 -25.29
N GLU A 207 7.96 7.14 -25.13
CA GLU A 207 8.27 6.18 -26.20
C GLU A 207 7.03 5.38 -26.65
N TYR A 208 6.10 5.11 -25.73
CA TYR A 208 4.82 4.46 -26.02
C TYR A 208 3.77 5.42 -26.58
N GLY A 209 4.10 6.73 -26.63
CA GLY A 209 3.32 7.74 -27.30
C GLY A 209 2.17 8.35 -26.50
N TRP A 210 2.19 8.27 -25.17
CA TRP A 210 1.31 9.07 -24.33
C TRP A 210 1.82 10.50 -24.25
N THR A 211 0.98 11.47 -24.59
CA THR A 211 1.33 12.91 -24.60
C THR A 211 0.59 13.71 -23.54
N GLY A 212 -0.43 13.12 -22.92
CA GLY A 212 -1.20 13.75 -21.85
C GLY A 212 -0.52 13.67 -20.48
N PRO A 213 -1.19 14.17 -19.44
CA PRO A 213 -0.74 14.08 -18.08
C PRO A 213 -0.90 12.65 -17.54
N TYR A 214 -0.11 12.34 -16.52
CA TYR A 214 -0.27 11.09 -15.78
C TYR A 214 -0.06 11.30 -14.28
N VAL A 215 -0.55 10.38 -13.49
CA VAL A 215 -0.27 10.27 -12.04
C VAL A 215 0.32 8.89 -11.74
N ILE A 216 1.22 8.83 -10.78
CA ILE A 216 1.64 7.56 -10.20
C ILE A 216 0.62 7.21 -9.12
N SER A 217 -0.34 6.38 -9.48
CA SER A 217 -1.52 6.08 -8.66
C SER A 217 -1.24 5.12 -7.51
N GLU A 218 -0.18 4.30 -7.61
CA GLU A 218 0.43 3.55 -6.52
C GLU A 218 1.93 3.46 -6.70
N TRP A 219 2.68 3.74 -5.64
CA TRP A 219 4.12 3.52 -5.60
C TRP A 219 4.59 3.27 -4.17
N GLY A 220 5.65 2.50 -4.06
CA GLY A 220 6.12 2.07 -2.75
C GLY A 220 7.49 1.38 -2.81
N PRO A 221 7.76 0.36 -1.98
CA PRO A 221 8.96 -0.47 -2.07
C PRO A 221 8.93 -1.32 -3.34
N ASN A 222 9.92 -2.17 -3.54
CA ASN A 222 9.83 -3.15 -4.64
C ASN A 222 8.68 -4.12 -4.40
N GLY A 223 7.96 -4.48 -5.46
CA GLY A 223 6.97 -5.55 -5.42
C GLY A 223 7.60 -6.89 -5.06
N HIS A 224 6.85 -7.77 -4.42
CA HIS A 224 7.36 -9.09 -4.02
C HIS A 224 7.76 -9.98 -5.23
N TRP A 225 7.33 -9.62 -6.42
CA TRP A 225 7.71 -10.24 -7.70
C TRP A 225 9.00 -9.67 -8.29
N GLU A 226 9.48 -8.52 -7.81
CA GLU A 226 10.64 -7.78 -8.34
C GLU A 226 11.93 -8.02 -7.54
N VAL A 227 11.85 -8.73 -6.43
CA VAL A 227 12.98 -8.94 -5.52
C VAL A 227 13.62 -10.32 -5.69
N ALA A 228 14.84 -10.46 -5.19
CA ALA A 228 15.51 -11.76 -5.08
C ALA A 228 14.69 -12.72 -4.20
N LYS A 229 14.80 -14.01 -4.51
CA LYS A 229 14.13 -15.09 -3.76
C LYS A 229 15.15 -16.00 -3.11
N THR A 230 14.74 -16.63 -2.01
CA THR A 230 15.51 -17.70 -1.36
C THR A 230 15.55 -18.96 -2.23
N GLU A 231 16.40 -19.93 -1.86
CA GLU A 231 16.46 -21.26 -2.51
C GLU A 231 15.12 -22.03 -2.45
N TRP A 232 14.25 -21.73 -1.48
CA TRP A 232 12.89 -22.29 -1.36
C TRP A 232 11.81 -21.36 -1.94
N ASN A 233 12.22 -20.44 -2.84
CA ASN A 233 11.36 -19.61 -3.68
C ASN A 233 10.46 -18.61 -2.95
N VAL A 234 10.84 -18.11 -1.77
CA VAL A 234 10.13 -17.01 -1.12
C VAL A 234 10.85 -15.68 -1.34
N PRO A 235 10.12 -14.56 -1.55
CA PRO A 235 10.73 -13.27 -1.81
C PRO A 235 11.41 -12.70 -0.55
N ILE A 236 12.54 -12.01 -0.76
CA ILE A 236 13.32 -11.37 0.32
C ILE A 236 12.86 -9.93 0.46
N GLU A 237 12.23 -9.61 1.57
CA GLU A 237 11.67 -8.30 1.84
C GLU A 237 12.75 -7.28 2.24
N GLN A 238 12.57 -6.03 1.81
CA GLN A 238 13.38 -4.90 2.28
C GLN A 238 13.06 -4.57 3.74
N SER A 239 14.06 -4.19 4.54
CA SER A 239 13.83 -3.65 5.90
C SER A 239 13.10 -2.31 5.85
N SER A 240 12.56 -1.85 6.99
CA SER A 240 11.95 -0.53 7.09
C SER A 240 12.89 0.60 6.67
N HIS A 241 14.18 0.48 6.99
CA HIS A 241 15.20 1.45 6.59
C HIS A 241 15.47 1.42 5.07
N GLU A 242 15.66 0.23 4.49
CA GLU A 242 15.86 0.08 3.03
C GLU A 242 14.67 0.63 2.25
N LYS A 243 13.43 0.37 2.73
CA LYS A 243 12.22 0.94 2.14
C LYS A 243 12.23 2.47 2.21
N ALA A 244 12.58 3.04 3.36
CA ALA A 244 12.59 4.49 3.53
C ALA A 244 13.56 5.20 2.58
N VAL A 245 14.73 4.60 2.32
CA VAL A 245 15.67 5.10 1.31
C VAL A 245 15.04 5.06 -0.09
N VAL A 246 14.43 3.94 -0.46
CA VAL A 246 13.78 3.76 -1.77
C VAL A 246 12.63 4.74 -1.98
N TYR A 247 11.80 4.99 -0.97
CA TYR A 247 10.71 5.97 -1.06
C TYR A 247 11.24 7.40 -1.33
N GLU A 248 12.28 7.81 -0.60
CA GLU A 248 12.89 9.13 -0.79
C GLU A 248 13.48 9.30 -2.19
N GLU A 249 14.27 8.31 -2.66
CA GLU A 249 14.88 8.32 -3.99
C GLU A 249 13.82 8.34 -5.09
N ARG A 250 12.81 7.48 -5.01
CA ARG A 250 11.73 7.40 -6.00
C ARG A 250 10.94 8.68 -6.12
N TYR A 251 10.58 9.28 -5.00
CA TYR A 251 9.85 10.54 -5.04
C TYR A 251 10.68 11.65 -5.65
N ARG A 252 11.91 11.85 -5.17
CA ARG A 252 12.78 12.93 -5.60
C ARG A 252 13.20 12.79 -7.06
N ASP A 253 13.66 11.60 -7.45
CA ASP A 253 14.36 11.43 -8.72
C ASP A 253 13.42 11.10 -9.87
N TYR A 254 12.29 10.44 -9.60
CA TYR A 254 11.40 9.95 -10.64
C TYR A 254 10.05 10.68 -10.69
N ILE A 255 9.40 10.94 -9.54
CA ILE A 255 8.12 11.63 -9.51
C ILE A 255 8.32 13.13 -9.75
N VAL A 256 9.09 13.80 -8.88
CA VAL A 256 9.42 15.23 -9.04
C VAL A 256 10.29 15.47 -10.28
N GLY A 257 11.13 14.50 -10.63
CA GLY A 257 11.98 14.56 -11.83
C GLY A 257 11.20 14.61 -13.16
N ASP A 258 9.88 14.38 -13.16
CA ASP A 258 9.00 14.51 -14.34
C ASP A 258 7.78 15.41 -14.11
N ALA A 259 7.90 16.39 -13.26
CA ALA A 259 6.80 17.28 -12.85
C ALA A 259 6.14 18.08 -13.99
N ASP A 260 6.61 17.98 -15.23
CA ASP A 260 5.96 18.58 -16.39
C ASP A 260 4.78 17.72 -16.90
N HIS A 261 4.80 16.42 -16.66
CA HIS A 261 3.74 15.48 -17.06
C HIS A 261 3.19 14.65 -15.91
N CYS A 262 4.01 14.31 -14.90
CA CYS A 262 3.56 13.66 -13.68
C CYS A 262 2.94 14.71 -12.76
N ILE A 263 1.60 14.77 -12.74
CA ILE A 263 0.85 15.82 -12.04
C ILE A 263 0.47 15.45 -10.60
N GLY A 264 0.94 14.30 -10.11
CA GLY A 264 0.73 13.85 -8.75
C GLY A 264 1.09 12.40 -8.52
N SER A 265 1.12 12.01 -7.27
CA SER A 265 1.38 10.60 -6.89
C SER A 265 0.69 10.22 -5.60
N PHE A 266 0.47 8.90 -5.42
CA PHE A 266 -0.16 8.33 -4.23
C PHE A 266 0.75 7.25 -3.64
N ILE A 267 1.32 7.54 -2.47
CA ILE A 267 2.15 6.60 -1.71
C ILE A 267 1.32 5.38 -1.29
N PHE A 268 1.83 4.19 -1.49
CA PHE A 268 1.13 2.94 -1.18
C PHE A 268 1.90 2.08 -0.15
N LEU A 269 1.27 1.53 0.88
CA LEU A 269 -0.14 1.62 1.23
C LEU A 269 -0.29 2.49 2.48
N TRP A 270 -1.20 3.45 2.46
CA TRP A 270 -1.55 4.28 3.61
C TRP A 270 -2.52 3.53 4.52
N GLY A 271 -1.97 2.60 5.28
CA GLY A 271 -2.68 1.65 6.10
C GLY A 271 -1.80 0.46 6.44
N GLN A 272 -2.41 -0.65 6.79
CA GLN A 272 -1.77 -1.93 7.07
C GLN A 272 -2.49 -3.05 6.32
N LYS A 273 -1.75 -4.01 5.77
CA LYS A 273 -2.31 -5.12 4.98
C LYS A 273 -1.36 -6.32 5.00
N GLN A 274 -1.94 -7.53 5.05
CA GLN A 274 -1.21 -8.76 4.71
C GLN A 274 -1.14 -8.87 3.19
N GLU A 275 0.08 -8.85 2.64
CA GLU A 275 0.37 -9.17 1.26
C GLU A 275 1.78 -9.74 1.18
N THR A 276 1.92 -11.03 0.98
CA THR A 276 3.14 -11.83 1.16
C THR A 276 3.61 -11.83 2.63
N THR A 277 3.77 -10.65 3.22
CA THR A 277 4.01 -10.43 4.65
C THR A 277 3.10 -9.33 5.19
N SER A 278 3.00 -9.19 6.50
CA SER A 278 2.25 -8.11 7.14
C SER A 278 2.95 -6.75 7.07
N THR A 279 4.18 -6.72 6.58
CA THR A 279 5.02 -5.52 6.53
C THR A 279 5.37 -5.07 5.11
N TRP A 280 4.91 -5.78 4.05
CA TRP A 280 5.41 -5.53 2.70
C TRP A 280 5.12 -4.10 2.21
N TYR A 281 3.86 -3.66 2.24
CA TYR A 281 3.44 -2.36 1.73
C TYR A 281 2.93 -1.38 2.79
N GLY A 282 2.40 -1.91 3.90
CA GLY A 282 1.79 -1.08 4.93
C GLY A 282 2.77 -0.09 5.56
N LEU A 283 2.37 1.18 5.63
CA LEU A 283 3.16 2.26 6.23
C LEU A 283 2.93 2.41 7.74
N PHE A 284 1.94 1.69 8.25
CA PHE A 284 1.60 1.68 9.68
C PHE A 284 1.73 0.27 10.25
N SER A 285 2.05 0.16 11.52
CA SER A 285 1.90 -1.08 12.26
C SER A 285 0.42 -1.39 12.51
N GLU A 286 0.10 -2.61 12.96
CA GLU A 286 -1.26 -2.98 13.39
C GLU A 286 -1.83 -2.06 14.50
N ARG A 287 -0.99 -1.30 15.19
CA ARG A 287 -1.37 -0.39 16.27
C ARG A 287 -1.39 1.07 15.83
N GLY A 288 -1.00 1.35 14.59
CA GLY A 288 -0.95 2.70 14.04
C GLY A 288 0.38 3.43 14.25
N GLU A 289 1.44 2.76 14.74
CA GLU A 289 2.79 3.37 14.77
C GLU A 289 3.31 3.55 13.34
N THR A 290 4.12 4.60 13.13
CA THR A 290 4.69 4.98 11.84
C THR A 290 6.17 4.64 11.74
N GLY A 291 6.64 4.33 10.53
CA GLY A 291 8.05 4.06 10.27
C GLY A 291 8.80 5.23 9.63
N GLU A 292 10.10 5.04 9.42
CA GLU A 292 11.02 6.02 8.82
C GLU A 292 10.54 6.59 7.47
N VAL A 293 9.75 5.83 6.69
CA VAL A 293 9.14 6.30 5.43
C VAL A 293 8.33 7.58 5.67
N ILE A 294 7.51 7.58 6.70
CA ILE A 294 6.63 8.72 7.05
C ILE A 294 7.46 9.96 7.42
N ASP A 295 8.54 9.78 8.18
CA ASP A 295 9.43 10.89 8.56
C ASP A 295 10.12 11.50 7.35
N ARG A 296 10.61 10.66 6.42
CA ARG A 296 11.23 11.11 5.17
C ARG A 296 10.23 11.83 4.27
N MET A 297 9.01 11.31 4.15
CA MET A 297 7.96 11.98 3.36
C MET A 297 7.57 13.33 3.99
N GLN A 298 7.49 13.44 5.31
CA GLN A 298 7.28 14.71 5.99
C GLN A 298 8.36 15.73 5.61
N ARG A 299 9.63 15.33 5.70
CA ARG A 299 10.75 16.20 5.32
C ARG A 299 10.65 16.65 3.87
N ILE A 300 10.33 15.74 2.95
CA ILE A 300 10.23 16.02 1.52
C ILE A 300 9.05 16.94 1.21
N TRP A 301 7.87 16.67 1.76
CA TRP A 301 6.66 17.43 1.43
C TRP A 301 6.57 18.78 2.13
N THR A 302 7.16 18.90 3.33
CA THR A 302 7.08 20.13 4.15
C THR A 302 8.39 20.89 4.28
N GLY A 303 9.53 20.28 3.97
CA GLY A 303 10.86 20.81 4.27
C GLY A 303 11.23 20.77 5.76
N LYS A 304 10.45 20.09 6.61
CA LYS A 304 10.66 20.04 8.06
C LYS A 304 10.88 18.59 8.52
N GLU A 305 11.85 18.39 9.39
CA GLU A 305 12.05 17.10 10.06
C GLU A 305 10.87 16.79 11.02
N ALA A 306 10.62 15.50 11.24
CA ALA A 306 9.72 15.07 12.29
C ALA A 306 10.30 15.45 13.68
N THR A 307 9.42 15.79 14.61
CA THR A 307 9.85 16.18 15.97
C THR A 307 10.42 15.01 16.74
N ASN A 308 9.83 13.83 16.59
CA ASN A 308 10.36 12.54 17.02
C ASN A 308 10.39 11.65 15.78
N ARG A 309 11.45 10.89 15.62
CA ARG A 309 11.73 10.10 14.41
C ARG A 309 11.74 8.61 14.72
N ALA A 310 11.37 7.82 13.75
CA ALA A 310 11.37 6.37 13.86
C ALA A 310 12.80 5.81 14.13
N PRO A 311 12.92 4.70 14.86
CA PRO A 311 14.17 3.99 15.01
C PRO A 311 14.74 3.58 13.65
N ILE A 312 16.06 3.60 13.51
CA ILE A 312 16.79 3.19 12.31
C ILE A 312 17.36 1.80 12.52
N LEU A 313 16.83 0.82 11.79
CA LEU A 313 17.31 -0.55 11.84
C LEU A 313 18.45 -0.72 10.82
N GLU A 314 19.69 -0.80 11.33
CA GLU A 314 20.89 -0.85 10.50
C GLU A 314 21.19 -2.28 10.01
N SER A 315 20.96 -3.29 10.83
CA SER A 315 21.12 -4.70 10.47
C SER A 315 20.44 -5.67 11.42
N CYS A 316 19.97 -6.77 10.87
CA CYS A 316 19.51 -7.94 11.63
C CYS A 316 20.19 -9.21 11.07
N LEU A 317 20.70 -10.06 11.95
CA LEU A 317 21.34 -11.32 11.59
C LEU A 317 20.71 -12.49 12.33
N LEU A 318 20.55 -13.61 11.68
CA LEU A 318 20.16 -14.89 12.29
C LEU A 318 21.29 -15.89 12.14
N ASN A 319 21.83 -16.40 13.27
CA ASN A 319 23.02 -17.26 13.30
C ASN A 319 24.21 -16.66 12.49
N ALA A 320 24.45 -15.34 12.69
CA ALA A 320 25.47 -14.55 12.00
C ALA A 320 25.25 -14.40 10.47
N ALA A 321 24.11 -14.80 9.91
CA ALA A 321 23.77 -14.66 8.49
C ALA A 321 22.65 -13.63 8.28
N SER A 322 22.74 -12.87 7.20
CA SER A 322 21.70 -11.91 6.79
C SER A 322 20.57 -12.62 6.04
N LYS A 323 19.46 -11.87 5.79
CA LYS A 323 18.30 -12.35 5.03
C LYS A 323 18.63 -12.89 3.62
N ASN A 324 19.75 -12.46 3.03
CA ASN A 324 20.17 -12.85 1.69
C ASN A 324 20.99 -14.17 1.63
N GLN A 325 21.23 -14.83 2.77
CA GLN A 325 22.17 -15.94 2.88
C GLN A 325 21.51 -17.32 3.05
N ASN A 326 20.24 -17.46 2.70
CA ASN A 326 19.50 -18.74 2.74
C ASN A 326 19.70 -19.50 4.06
N VAL A 327 19.36 -18.86 5.18
CA VAL A 327 19.57 -19.43 6.53
C VAL A 327 18.80 -20.74 6.68
N LYS A 328 19.51 -21.82 7.03
CA LYS A 328 18.93 -23.14 7.30
C LYS A 328 19.30 -23.61 8.69
N VAL A 329 18.35 -24.18 9.41
CA VAL A 329 18.51 -24.71 10.77
C VAL A 329 17.86 -26.07 10.90
N MET A 330 18.23 -26.84 11.93
CA MET A 330 17.53 -28.09 12.23
C MET A 330 16.37 -27.85 13.20
N ALA A 331 15.31 -28.63 13.06
CA ALA A 331 14.16 -28.59 13.96
C ALA A 331 14.57 -28.61 15.44
N GLY A 332 14.14 -27.62 16.22
CA GLY A 332 14.45 -27.47 17.64
C GLY A 332 15.87 -27.03 17.98
N ASP A 333 16.69 -26.64 17.02
CA ASP A 333 18.01 -26.07 17.31
C ASP A 333 17.90 -24.69 17.96
N ARG A 334 18.90 -24.37 18.76
CA ARG A 334 19.05 -23.01 19.27
C ARG A 334 19.49 -22.09 18.14
N MET A 335 18.79 -20.97 18.02
CA MET A 335 19.08 -19.88 17.09
C MET A 335 19.48 -18.65 17.88
N GLU A 336 20.37 -17.86 17.33
CA GLU A 336 20.78 -16.56 17.88
C GLU A 336 20.50 -15.48 16.84
N ALA A 337 19.78 -14.43 17.23
CA ALA A 337 19.60 -13.27 16.39
C ALA A 337 20.30 -12.07 17.00
N LEU A 338 20.96 -11.28 16.15
CA LEU A 338 21.66 -10.05 16.49
C LEU A 338 20.99 -8.89 15.78
N LEU A 339 20.81 -7.79 16.49
CA LEU A 339 20.18 -6.58 16.01
C LEU A 339 21.11 -5.38 16.22
N LYS A 340 21.27 -4.57 15.18
CA LYS A 340 21.87 -3.25 15.31
C LYS A 340 20.83 -2.21 14.95
N VAL A 341 20.43 -1.43 15.93
CA VAL A 341 19.40 -0.40 15.85
C VAL A 341 19.79 0.81 16.64
N SER A 342 19.51 1.99 16.11
CA SER A 342 19.70 3.26 16.80
C SER A 342 18.40 4.06 16.76
N ASP A 343 18.28 4.97 17.71
CA ASP A 343 17.19 5.95 17.72
C ASP A 343 17.77 7.34 17.53
N PRO A 344 17.31 8.12 16.54
CA PRO A 344 17.86 9.43 16.23
C PRO A 344 17.66 10.47 17.36
N ASP A 345 16.67 10.26 18.23
CA ASP A 345 16.30 11.18 19.31
C ASP A 345 16.74 10.67 20.69
N GLY A 346 17.29 9.44 20.71
CA GLY A 346 17.85 8.82 21.91
C GLY A 346 16.81 8.12 22.79
N ASP A 347 15.67 7.78 22.22
CA ASP A 347 14.57 7.15 22.93
C ASP A 347 14.88 5.72 23.36
N ARG A 348 14.14 5.27 24.39
CA ARG A 348 14.26 3.91 24.89
C ARG A 348 13.54 2.92 23.98
N LEU A 349 14.29 2.06 23.32
CA LEU A 349 13.76 1.07 22.40
C LEU A 349 13.20 -0.18 23.11
N VAL A 350 12.06 -0.66 22.63
CA VAL A 350 11.44 -1.94 22.97
C VAL A 350 11.47 -2.85 21.76
N VAL A 351 12.07 -4.04 21.89
CA VAL A 351 12.26 -4.97 20.78
C VAL A 351 11.39 -6.20 20.96
N ASN A 352 10.60 -6.52 19.94
CA ASN A 352 9.74 -7.69 19.86
C ASN A 352 10.20 -8.62 18.72
N TRP A 353 10.31 -9.91 19.02
CA TRP A 353 10.70 -10.94 18.08
C TRP A 353 9.56 -11.94 17.84
N LEU A 354 9.36 -12.30 16.59
CA LEU A 354 8.27 -13.17 16.19
C LEU A 354 8.74 -14.16 15.12
N ILE A 355 8.41 -15.44 15.29
CA ILE A 355 8.59 -16.45 14.25
C ILE A 355 7.22 -16.73 13.65
N VAL A 356 7.13 -16.61 12.34
CA VAL A 356 5.91 -16.84 11.57
C VAL A 356 6.20 -17.85 10.46
N PRO A 357 5.35 -18.84 10.20
CA PRO A 357 5.46 -19.66 8.98
C PRO A 357 5.37 -18.80 7.74
N GLU A 358 6.01 -19.19 6.63
CA GLU A 358 5.79 -18.52 5.35
C GLU A 358 4.31 -18.57 4.97
N SER A 359 3.81 -17.47 4.39
CA SER A 359 2.43 -17.45 3.87
C SER A 359 2.28 -18.43 2.72
N THR A 360 1.18 -19.16 2.73
CA THR A 360 0.78 -20.09 1.67
C THR A 360 -0.43 -19.59 0.88
N ASP A 361 -1.06 -18.51 1.35
CA ASP A 361 -2.19 -17.84 0.69
C ASP A 361 -1.67 -16.60 -0.04
N ILE A 362 -0.90 -16.82 -1.10
CA ILE A 362 -0.33 -15.74 -1.92
C ILE A 362 -1.25 -15.47 -3.09
N LYS A 363 -1.61 -14.22 -3.28
CA LYS A 363 -2.51 -13.75 -4.35
C LYS A 363 -1.85 -12.67 -5.20
N SER A 364 -2.54 -12.26 -6.26
CA SER A 364 -2.08 -11.22 -7.19
C SER A 364 -3.03 -10.02 -7.18
N GLY A 365 -2.51 -8.84 -7.56
CA GLY A 365 -3.31 -7.63 -7.73
C GLY A 365 -3.94 -7.13 -6.44
N GLY A 366 -3.28 -7.35 -5.33
CA GLY A 366 -3.74 -6.87 -4.05
C GLY A 366 -4.97 -7.57 -3.47
N ASP A 367 -5.37 -8.73 -3.98
CA ASP A 367 -6.47 -9.53 -3.40
C ASP A 367 -6.15 -9.91 -1.94
N ALA A 368 -7.19 -10.05 -1.11
CA ALA A 368 -7.03 -10.29 0.31
C ALA A 368 -6.34 -11.63 0.61
N GLU A 369 -5.27 -11.61 1.38
CA GLU A 369 -4.51 -12.77 1.86
C GLU A 369 -4.75 -13.03 3.34
N SER A 370 -4.73 -14.29 3.73
CA SER A 370 -4.78 -14.71 5.14
C SER A 370 -3.40 -14.59 5.79
N ALA A 371 -3.30 -13.90 6.91
CA ALA A 371 -2.05 -13.83 7.67
C ALA A 371 -1.76 -15.14 8.39
N PRO A 372 -0.54 -15.71 8.26
CA PRO A 372 -0.17 -16.90 9.00
C PRO A 372 -0.03 -16.62 10.51
N LEU A 373 -0.45 -17.56 11.35
CA LEU A 373 -0.37 -17.42 12.80
C LEU A 373 1.06 -17.60 13.31
N PRO A 374 1.52 -16.73 14.22
CA PRO A 374 2.83 -16.86 14.83
C PRO A 374 3.03 -18.16 15.59
N VAL A 375 4.25 -18.69 15.54
CA VAL A 375 4.63 -19.85 16.31
C VAL A 375 4.66 -19.49 17.80
N LYS A 376 3.84 -20.15 18.61
CA LYS A 376 3.79 -19.95 20.07
C LYS A 376 5.07 -20.50 20.72
N ARG A 377 6.12 -19.69 20.80
CA ARG A 377 7.35 -20.05 21.50
C ARG A 377 7.88 -18.91 22.36
N LYS A 378 8.47 -19.27 23.49
CA LYS A 378 9.11 -18.29 24.37
C LYS A 378 10.49 -17.90 23.83
N VAL A 379 10.74 -16.62 23.71
CA VAL A 379 12.09 -16.06 23.68
C VAL A 379 12.77 -16.47 25.00
N THR A 380 13.90 -17.16 24.92
CA THR A 380 14.51 -17.76 26.10
C THR A 380 15.36 -16.79 26.92
N LYS A 381 16.06 -15.87 26.28
CA LYS A 381 16.80 -14.75 26.88
C LYS A 381 17.09 -13.71 25.79
N GLY A 382 17.01 -12.43 26.10
CA GLY A 382 17.37 -11.38 25.16
C GLY A 382 17.77 -10.08 25.84
N SER A 383 18.63 -9.34 25.16
CA SER A 383 18.82 -7.91 25.32
C SER A 383 18.15 -7.19 24.17
N LYS A 384 18.21 -5.86 24.11
CA LYS A 384 17.76 -5.10 22.94
C LYS A 384 18.53 -5.49 21.66
N ASP A 385 19.80 -5.91 21.78
CA ASP A 385 20.71 -6.13 20.66
C ASP A 385 20.87 -7.63 20.29
N ALA A 386 20.40 -8.55 21.14
CA ALA A 386 20.55 -9.98 20.91
C ALA A 386 19.46 -10.82 21.56
N VAL A 387 19.02 -11.85 20.88
CA VAL A 387 18.04 -12.80 21.40
C VAL A 387 18.42 -14.24 21.08
N SER A 388 18.12 -15.14 22.00
CA SER A 388 18.25 -16.58 21.81
C SER A 388 16.86 -17.23 21.82
N MET A 389 16.59 -18.07 20.85
CA MET A 389 15.33 -18.76 20.67
C MET A 389 15.54 -20.17 20.09
N PHE A 390 14.50 -20.98 20.03
CA PHE A 390 14.58 -22.31 19.39
C PHE A 390 13.85 -22.31 18.05
N ALA A 391 14.42 -23.00 17.08
CA ALA A 391 13.79 -23.24 15.79
C ALA A 391 12.47 -24.01 15.97
N PRO A 392 11.49 -23.79 15.09
CA PRO A 392 10.27 -24.61 15.02
C PRO A 392 10.56 -26.12 14.95
N SER A 393 9.61 -26.93 15.43
CA SER A 393 9.75 -28.39 15.42
C SER A 393 9.41 -29.03 14.08
N GLU A 394 8.69 -28.32 13.24
CA GLU A 394 8.21 -28.80 11.95
C GLU A 394 9.12 -28.30 10.83
N GLU A 395 9.35 -29.14 9.84
CA GLU A 395 10.09 -28.79 8.63
C GLU A 395 9.28 -27.78 7.81
N GLY A 396 9.97 -26.78 7.24
CA GLY A 396 9.33 -25.79 6.37
C GLY A 396 10.00 -24.43 6.38
N GLY A 397 9.43 -23.51 5.60
CA GLY A 397 9.83 -22.12 5.53
C GLY A 397 9.20 -21.30 6.65
N TYR A 398 9.99 -20.40 7.22
CA TYR A 398 9.58 -19.48 8.27
C TYR A 398 10.24 -18.11 8.07
N ARG A 399 9.68 -17.08 8.72
CA ARG A 399 10.32 -15.76 8.88
C ARG A 399 10.53 -15.44 10.34
N LEU A 400 11.71 -14.95 10.67
CA LEU A 400 11.98 -14.28 11.92
C LEU A 400 11.74 -12.79 11.73
N PHE A 401 10.67 -12.26 12.32
CA PHE A 401 10.44 -10.82 12.37
C PHE A 401 11.06 -10.22 13.60
N VAL A 402 11.58 -9.00 13.47
CA VAL A 402 11.91 -8.09 14.55
C VAL A 402 11.15 -6.79 14.37
N PHE A 403 10.50 -6.34 15.44
CA PHE A 403 9.83 -5.05 15.53
C PHE A 403 10.47 -4.26 16.67
N VAL A 404 10.82 -3.02 16.39
CA VAL A 404 11.45 -2.12 17.37
C VAL A 404 10.58 -0.89 17.52
N TYR A 405 10.20 -0.55 18.73
CA TYR A 405 9.33 0.56 19.07
C TYR A 405 10.06 1.56 19.95
N ASP A 406 9.85 2.86 19.72
CA ASP A 406 10.43 3.96 20.52
C ASP A 406 9.56 4.36 21.72
N GLY A 407 8.29 3.92 21.75
CA GLY A 407 7.32 4.32 22.77
C GLY A 407 6.66 5.68 22.51
N HIS A 408 6.97 6.34 21.40
CA HIS A 408 6.44 7.65 20.97
C HIS A 408 5.58 7.57 19.71
N GLY A 409 5.18 6.38 19.30
CA GLY A 409 4.32 6.15 18.14
C GLY A 409 5.07 5.81 16.86
N HIS A 410 6.34 5.44 16.95
CA HIS A 410 7.14 5.02 15.81
C HIS A 410 7.68 3.61 15.97
N TYR A 411 7.99 2.98 14.85
CA TYR A 411 8.55 1.64 14.84
C TYR A 411 9.49 1.42 13.64
N ALA A 412 10.38 0.45 13.81
CA ALA A 412 11.18 -0.11 12.72
C ALA A 412 11.01 -1.63 12.68
N TYR A 413 11.26 -2.23 11.54
CA TYR A 413 11.12 -3.67 11.37
C TYR A 413 12.07 -4.24 10.32
N GLU A 414 12.36 -5.53 10.49
CA GLU A 414 12.99 -6.38 9.47
C GLU A 414 12.49 -7.81 9.62
N ASN A 415 12.59 -8.59 8.57
CA ASN A 415 12.40 -10.04 8.65
C ASN A 415 13.49 -10.81 7.90
N ILE A 416 13.79 -12.00 8.42
CA ILE A 416 14.75 -12.92 7.84
C ILE A 416 14.05 -14.22 7.51
N PRO A 417 13.88 -14.58 6.23
CA PRO A 417 13.38 -15.90 5.85
C PRO A 417 14.41 -16.97 6.19
N PHE A 418 13.95 -18.09 6.76
CA PHE A 418 14.81 -19.24 7.06
C PHE A 418 14.08 -20.55 6.86
N TRP A 419 14.83 -21.62 6.61
CA TRP A 419 14.31 -22.96 6.42
C TRP A 419 14.63 -23.85 7.61
N VAL A 420 13.64 -24.60 8.11
CA VAL A 420 13.81 -25.62 9.14
C VAL A 420 13.88 -26.99 8.49
N ASN A 421 15.00 -27.69 8.66
CA ASN A 421 15.18 -29.06 8.22
C ASN A 421 14.69 -30.04 9.28
N LYS A 422 14.09 -31.15 8.85
CA LYS A 422 13.69 -32.23 9.74
C LYS A 422 14.91 -32.94 10.33
N ARG A 423 14.93 -33.24 11.61
CA ARG A 423 15.93 -34.11 12.21
C ARG A 423 15.72 -35.55 11.76
N SER A 424 16.75 -36.23 11.28
CA SER A 424 16.71 -37.66 11.11
C SER A 424 16.59 -38.35 12.49
N ALA A 425 15.92 -39.49 12.54
CA ALA A 425 15.77 -40.27 13.78
C ALA A 425 17.14 -40.66 14.39
N GLU A 426 18.14 -40.91 13.58
CA GLU A 426 19.52 -41.23 13.98
C GLU A 426 20.22 -40.08 14.72
N MET A 427 20.05 -38.82 14.24
CA MET A 427 20.59 -37.63 14.92
C MET A 427 19.91 -37.35 16.25
N GLY A 428 18.62 -37.65 16.36
CA GLY A 428 17.86 -37.53 17.60
C GLY A 428 18.36 -38.50 18.70
N GLN A 429 18.68 -39.72 18.33
CA GLN A 429 19.21 -40.73 19.26
C GLN A 429 20.64 -40.36 19.72
N ALA A 430 21.51 -39.89 18.83
CA ALA A 430 22.86 -39.47 19.17
C ALA A 430 22.88 -38.32 20.21
N ARG A 431 21.99 -37.34 20.09
CA ARG A 431 21.87 -36.22 21.03
C ARG A 431 21.29 -36.64 22.38
N MET A 432 20.31 -37.54 22.41
CA MET A 432 19.79 -38.11 23.68
C MET A 432 20.88 -38.88 24.43
N ILE A 433 21.74 -39.60 23.72
CA ILE A 433 22.88 -40.29 24.30
C ILE A 433 23.91 -39.28 24.87
N GLN A 434 24.19 -38.20 24.14
CA GLN A 434 25.09 -37.16 24.59
C GLN A 434 24.53 -36.38 25.81
N MET A 435 23.25 -36.03 25.84
CA MET A 435 22.60 -35.40 26.99
C MET A 435 22.61 -36.30 28.20
N LYS A 436 22.28 -37.60 28.04
CA LYS A 436 22.38 -38.57 29.18
C LYS A 436 23.81 -38.74 29.68
N LYS A 437 24.82 -38.66 28.82
CA LYS A 437 26.22 -38.66 29.27
C LYS A 437 26.60 -37.39 30.01
N PHE A 438 26.09 -36.25 29.61
CA PHE A 438 26.36 -34.98 30.28
C PHE A 438 25.73 -34.94 31.69
N ASP A 439 24.47 -35.39 31.83
CA ASP A 439 23.77 -35.49 33.11
C ASP A 439 24.37 -36.56 34.04
N SER A 440 25.10 -37.54 33.50
CA SER A 440 25.80 -38.60 34.29
C SER A 440 27.21 -38.17 34.76
N ILE A 441 27.75 -37.07 34.22
CA ILE A 441 29.10 -36.57 34.58
C ILE A 441 29.01 -35.37 35.55
N ASN A 442 27.85 -34.74 35.68
CA ASN A 442 27.57 -33.66 36.66
C ASN A 442 26.31 -34.04 37.46
N PRO A 443 26.41 -34.87 38.51
CA PRO A 443 25.32 -35.19 39.42
C PRO A 443 24.89 -34.00 40.31
#